data_aab858637cca4943cfa6a1ed43b1d037
#
_entry.id   aab858637cca4943cfa6a1ed43b1d037
#
_cell.length_a   1.000
_cell.length_b   1.000
_cell.length_c   1.000
_cell.angle_alpha   90.00
_cell.angle_beta   90.00
_cell.angle_gamma   90.00
#
_symmetry.space_group_name_H-M   'P 1'
#
loop_
_entity.id
_entity.type
_entity.pdbx_description
1 polymer ?
#
loop_
_entity_poly.entity_id
_entity_poly.type
_entity_poly.pdbx_seq_one_letter_code
_entity_poly.pdbx_strand_id
1 'polypeptide(L)'
;MALLPYIDGANGLVDGAYFHALPFCKRHCSGVKCQEHYEKMKCAEAGSYCCPYGLSSYVYASPDGKIIFSGLRIKGVYDKKKAKIAESQEYVYNPVIEESACVSIAQEAAISLFEKQELEGKLEAIRDLLHETRSLNGQIKNSIDALWETDSDESNIDHDTMVATLKNAHVSSFMISNRFSYFDSILNPTLSAGSAYPAVIFKKFDKMRKLLRGYQRKNVWISIESPTQSDYRHSIYPTFETLLFIVLENTIKYSPNNKPVDVIFEENGHLLDVTIKSTGPYCDENEILHLCDKGFRGENARMAQSTGQGFGLNFARKICLAHNIGITFDSVYLNKDHGVKYGTFSVRLHFDNSTESAN
;
A
#
# COMPACT_ATOMS: atom_id res chain seq x y z
N MET A 1 23.95 -9.53 4.39
CA MET A 1 23.60 -10.63 5.31
C MET A 1 23.93 -10.18 6.73
N ALA A 2 23.01 -10.34 7.68
CA ALA A 2 23.28 -10.00 9.08
C ALA A 2 24.43 -10.85 9.63
N LEU A 3 25.33 -10.23 10.39
CA LEU A 3 26.47 -10.97 10.99
C LEU A 3 26.05 -11.84 12.16
N LEU A 4 24.99 -11.45 12.87
CA LEU A 4 24.41 -12.15 14.03
C LEU A 4 23.13 -12.93 13.66
N PRO A 5 22.84 -14.05 14.34
CA PRO A 5 21.56 -14.72 14.18
C PRO A 5 20.42 -13.86 14.73
N TYR A 6 19.31 -13.81 14.02
CA TYR A 6 18.15 -12.94 14.32
C TYR A 6 16.82 -13.64 14.14
N ILE A 7 15.78 -13.09 14.71
CA ILE A 7 14.40 -13.57 14.56
C ILE A 7 13.74 -12.87 13.37
N ASP A 8 13.35 -13.68 12.39
CA ASP A 8 12.47 -13.28 11.29
C ASP A 8 11.06 -13.78 11.60
N GLY A 9 10.09 -12.88 11.55
CA GLY A 9 8.70 -13.19 11.86
C GLY A 9 8.08 -14.30 11.00
N ALA A 10 8.59 -14.50 9.78
CA ALA A 10 8.11 -15.53 8.85
C ALA A 10 8.84 -16.87 9.00
N ASN A 11 10.16 -16.85 9.27
CA ASN A 11 11.05 -18.03 9.21
C ASN A 11 11.61 -18.46 10.56
N GLY A 12 11.28 -17.75 11.64
CA GLY A 12 11.82 -18.05 12.97
C GLY A 12 13.26 -17.58 13.13
N LEU A 13 14.14 -18.41 13.73
CA LEU A 13 15.53 -18.04 13.97
C LEU A 13 16.38 -18.26 12.71
N VAL A 14 16.89 -17.17 12.13
CA VAL A 14 17.75 -17.14 10.96
C VAL A 14 19.21 -17.04 11.40
N ASP A 15 20.12 -17.77 10.74
CA ASP A 15 21.56 -17.73 11.02
C ASP A 15 22.21 -16.42 10.61
N GLY A 16 23.21 -16.02 11.37
CA GLY A 16 24.11 -14.94 10.96
C GLY A 16 25.15 -15.42 9.95
N ALA A 17 25.71 -14.49 9.19
CA ALA A 17 26.78 -14.79 8.24
C ALA A 17 28.11 -15.15 8.92
N TYR A 18 28.31 -14.72 10.16
CA TYR A 18 29.55 -14.94 10.91
C TYR A 18 29.30 -15.68 12.23
N PHE A 19 28.31 -15.25 13.02
CA PHE A 19 27.89 -15.94 14.24
C PHE A 19 26.70 -16.83 13.93
N HIS A 20 26.78 -18.09 14.36
CA HIS A 20 25.76 -19.07 14.08
C HIS A 20 24.93 -19.39 15.33
N ALA A 21 23.63 -19.50 15.17
CA ALA A 21 22.77 -20.00 16.22
C ALA A 21 23.06 -21.49 16.49
N LEU A 22 23.05 -21.90 17.77
CA LEU A 22 23.23 -23.30 18.13
C LEU A 22 22.14 -24.17 17.49
N PRO A 23 22.46 -25.41 17.04
CA PRO A 23 21.49 -26.33 16.46
C PRO A 23 20.27 -26.59 17.38
N PHE A 24 20.50 -26.58 18.68
CA PHE A 24 19.44 -26.60 19.67
C PHE A 24 18.45 -25.44 19.49
N CYS A 25 18.94 -24.23 19.36
CA CYS A 25 18.09 -23.04 19.18
C CYS A 25 17.26 -23.13 17.91
N LYS A 26 17.83 -23.59 16.80
CA LYS A 26 17.13 -23.76 15.51
C LYS A 26 15.98 -24.75 15.61
N ARG A 27 16.18 -25.87 16.36
CA ARG A 27 15.14 -26.88 16.56
C ARG A 27 14.03 -26.45 17.54
N HIS A 28 14.35 -25.55 18.48
CA HIS A 28 13.42 -25.18 19.57
C HIS A 28 12.87 -23.77 19.44
N CYS A 29 13.24 -22.98 18.39
CA CYS A 29 12.79 -21.59 18.23
C CYS A 29 11.25 -21.46 18.13
N SER A 30 10.56 -22.47 17.60
CA SER A 30 9.10 -22.53 17.53
C SER A 30 8.43 -23.07 18.79
N GLY A 31 9.20 -23.53 19.78
CA GLY A 31 8.69 -24.05 21.05
C GLY A 31 8.13 -22.92 21.93
N VAL A 32 7.12 -23.28 22.77
CA VAL A 32 6.37 -22.32 23.60
C VAL A 32 7.29 -21.37 24.39
N LYS A 33 8.31 -21.89 25.06
CA LYS A 33 9.24 -21.07 25.89
C LYS A 33 10.01 -20.03 25.05
N CYS A 34 10.44 -20.40 23.82
CA CYS A 34 11.13 -19.46 22.94
C CYS A 34 10.15 -18.41 22.39
N GLN A 35 8.96 -18.82 21.98
CA GLN A 35 7.96 -17.90 21.47
C GLN A 35 7.52 -16.89 22.54
N GLU A 36 7.23 -17.33 23.76
CA GLU A 36 6.94 -16.43 24.88
C GLU A 36 8.09 -15.44 25.16
N HIS A 37 9.34 -15.89 25.04
CA HIS A 37 10.50 -15.01 25.18
C HIS A 37 10.54 -13.98 24.06
N TYR A 38 10.33 -14.38 22.80
CA TYR A 38 10.36 -13.47 21.66
C TYR A 38 9.22 -12.44 21.70
N GLU A 39 8.03 -12.84 22.10
CA GLU A 39 6.92 -11.88 22.29
C GLU A 39 7.24 -10.84 23.37
N LYS A 40 7.87 -11.25 24.48
CA LYS A 40 8.37 -10.31 25.49
C LYS A 40 9.42 -9.34 24.92
N MET A 41 10.34 -9.83 24.06
CA MET A 41 11.39 -9.03 23.45
C MET A 41 10.84 -7.99 22.45
N LYS A 42 9.72 -8.28 21.78
CA LYS A 42 9.04 -7.29 20.91
C LYS A 42 8.60 -6.05 21.68
N CYS A 43 8.20 -6.21 22.94
CA CYS A 43 7.78 -5.10 23.82
C CYS A 43 8.94 -4.52 24.63
N ALA A 44 10.09 -5.18 24.71
CA ALA A 44 11.23 -4.78 25.54
C ALA A 44 11.96 -3.54 24.98
N GLU A 45 12.65 -2.82 25.83
CA GLU A 45 13.57 -1.75 25.42
C GLU A 45 14.84 -2.32 24.75
N ALA A 46 15.62 -1.45 24.09
CA ALA A 46 16.90 -1.87 23.53
C ALA A 46 17.85 -2.35 24.65
N GLY A 47 18.47 -3.49 24.45
CA GLY A 47 19.36 -4.09 25.46
C GLY A 47 19.51 -5.61 25.35
N SER A 48 20.27 -6.16 26.28
CA SER A 48 20.62 -7.57 26.35
C SER A 48 19.77 -8.31 27.38
N TYR A 49 19.24 -9.47 27.02
CA TYR A 49 18.33 -10.28 27.82
C TYR A 49 18.74 -11.75 27.81
N CYS A 50 18.59 -12.42 28.94
CA CYS A 50 18.82 -13.86 29.03
C CYS A 50 17.58 -14.64 28.56
N CYS A 51 17.74 -15.59 27.65
CA CYS A 51 16.66 -16.46 27.22
C CYS A 51 16.38 -17.58 28.23
N PRO A 52 15.24 -18.29 28.17
CA PRO A 52 14.89 -19.36 29.08
C PRO A 52 15.93 -20.53 29.16
N TYR A 53 16.71 -20.70 28.10
CA TYR A 53 17.75 -21.72 28.00
C TYR A 53 19.16 -21.19 28.30
N GLY A 54 19.30 -20.00 28.87
CA GLY A 54 20.56 -19.43 29.33
C GLY A 54 21.40 -18.72 28.26
N LEU A 55 21.00 -18.72 27.00
CA LEU A 55 21.63 -17.92 25.97
C LEU A 55 21.12 -16.46 26.03
N SER A 56 21.77 -15.57 25.28
CA SER A 56 21.41 -14.18 25.27
C SER A 56 20.62 -13.80 24.00
N SER A 57 19.69 -12.87 24.17
CA SER A 57 19.05 -12.12 23.08
C SER A 57 19.41 -10.65 23.23
N TYR A 58 19.62 -9.95 22.13
CA TYR A 58 19.83 -8.51 22.09
C TYR A 58 18.73 -7.86 21.28
N VAL A 59 18.05 -6.89 21.87
CA VAL A 59 17.00 -6.09 21.20
C VAL A 59 17.65 -4.81 20.67
N TYR A 60 17.70 -4.67 19.37
CA TYR A 60 18.04 -3.43 18.70
C TYR A 60 16.75 -2.67 18.39
N ALA A 61 16.69 -1.38 18.74
CA ALA A 61 15.56 -0.51 18.45
C ALA A 61 16.04 0.76 17.78
N SER A 62 15.39 1.14 16.68
CA SER A 62 15.61 2.37 15.94
C SER A 62 14.27 2.96 15.49
N PRO A 63 14.22 4.18 14.93
CA PRO A 63 13.02 4.72 14.28
C PRO A 63 12.47 3.82 13.18
N ASP A 64 13.33 3.05 12.50
CA ASP A 64 12.97 2.16 11.40
C ASP A 64 12.34 0.83 11.87
N GLY A 65 12.48 0.52 13.17
CA GLY A 65 11.89 -0.68 13.75
C GLY A 65 12.75 -1.35 14.81
N LYS A 66 12.32 -2.56 15.19
CA LYS A 66 13.03 -3.42 16.16
C LYS A 66 13.50 -4.71 15.51
N ILE A 67 14.72 -5.13 15.87
CA ILE A 67 15.29 -6.42 15.48
C ILE A 67 15.73 -7.16 16.74
N ILE A 68 15.40 -8.43 16.84
CA ILE A 68 15.78 -9.32 17.95
C ILE A 68 16.88 -10.25 17.45
N PHE A 69 18.09 -10.03 17.88
CA PHE A 69 19.19 -10.97 17.72
C PHE A 69 19.12 -12.00 18.84
N SER A 70 19.23 -13.29 18.56
CA SER A 70 19.03 -14.33 19.54
C SER A 70 19.98 -15.52 19.37
N GLY A 71 20.12 -16.30 20.42
CA GLY A 71 21.04 -17.44 20.42
C GLY A 71 22.50 -17.03 20.62
N LEU A 72 22.76 -15.88 21.22
CA LEU A 72 24.08 -15.31 21.46
C LEU A 72 24.64 -15.71 22.82
N ARG A 73 25.95 -15.50 23.03
CA ARG A 73 26.64 -15.62 24.32
C ARG A 73 27.23 -14.26 24.70
N ILE A 74 26.41 -13.39 25.31
CA ILE A 74 26.85 -12.05 25.74
C ILE A 74 27.36 -12.14 27.17
N LYS A 75 28.59 -11.67 27.41
CA LYS A 75 29.23 -11.69 28.74
C LYS A 75 28.39 -10.88 29.72
N GLY A 76 28.16 -11.45 30.90
CA GLY A 76 27.31 -10.85 31.94
C GLY A 76 25.82 -11.16 31.84
N VAL A 77 25.33 -11.55 30.66
CA VAL A 77 23.91 -11.92 30.42
C VAL A 77 23.75 -13.44 30.20
N TYR A 78 24.71 -14.04 29.55
CA TYR A 78 24.76 -15.48 29.28
C TYR A 78 24.91 -16.31 30.58
N ASP A 79 23.97 -17.22 30.81
CA ASP A 79 23.98 -18.16 31.93
C ASP A 79 24.54 -19.52 31.53
N LYS A 80 25.83 -19.70 31.74
CA LYS A 80 26.57 -20.96 31.39
C LYS A 80 25.96 -22.21 32.00
N LYS A 81 25.33 -22.12 33.19
CA LYS A 81 24.76 -23.32 33.87
C LYS A 81 23.50 -23.77 33.14
N LYS A 82 22.64 -22.85 32.75
CA LYS A 82 21.40 -23.15 32.01
C LYS A 82 21.68 -23.52 30.55
N ALA A 83 22.72 -22.93 29.96
CA ALA A 83 23.03 -23.14 28.55
C ALA A 83 23.68 -24.49 28.24
N LYS A 84 24.13 -25.25 29.23
CA LYS A 84 24.73 -26.59 29.05
C LYS A 84 23.91 -27.52 28.16
N ILE A 85 22.59 -27.48 28.27
CA ILE A 85 21.67 -28.32 27.47
C ILE A 85 21.72 -27.90 25.99
N ALA A 86 21.76 -26.59 25.72
CA ALA A 86 21.82 -26.05 24.37
C ALA A 86 23.18 -26.24 23.72
N GLU A 87 24.25 -26.28 24.51
CA GLU A 87 25.65 -26.37 24.06
C GLU A 87 26.11 -27.80 23.77
N SER A 88 25.40 -28.82 24.29
CA SER A 88 25.85 -30.21 24.26
C SER A 88 25.75 -30.89 22.89
N GLN A 89 25.26 -30.25 21.86
CA GLN A 89 24.78 -30.98 20.69
C GLN A 89 25.57 -30.81 19.39
N GLU A 90 26.42 -29.87 19.21
CA GLU A 90 27.28 -29.71 18.00
C GLU A 90 28.05 -28.40 18.09
N TYR A 91 29.30 -28.38 17.62
CA TYR A 91 30.10 -27.19 17.62
C TYR A 91 29.73 -26.30 16.42
N VAL A 92 29.34 -25.06 16.72
CA VAL A 92 29.20 -23.96 15.74
C VAL A 92 29.94 -22.74 16.25
N TYR A 93 30.39 -21.86 15.34
CA TYR A 93 31.06 -20.64 15.75
C TYR A 93 30.08 -19.66 16.41
N ASN A 94 30.10 -19.67 17.73
CA ASN A 94 29.29 -18.79 18.58
C ASN A 94 30.11 -18.47 19.86
N PRO A 95 31.13 -17.63 19.76
CA PRO A 95 31.96 -17.27 20.92
C PRO A 95 31.21 -16.39 21.92
N VAL A 96 31.78 -16.30 23.12
CA VAL A 96 31.32 -15.29 24.10
C VAL A 96 31.83 -13.93 23.66
N ILE A 97 30.93 -12.97 23.57
CA ILE A 97 31.21 -11.58 23.14
C ILE A 97 30.95 -10.59 24.28
N GLU A 98 31.72 -9.53 24.32
CA GLU A 98 31.45 -8.40 25.21
C GLU A 98 30.18 -7.66 24.74
N GLU A 99 29.41 -7.07 25.68
CA GLU A 99 28.16 -6.41 25.34
C GLU A 99 28.39 -5.22 24.38
N SER A 100 29.46 -4.43 24.55
CA SER A 100 29.79 -3.32 23.68
C SER A 100 30.09 -3.78 22.23
N ALA A 101 30.77 -4.92 22.06
CA ALA A 101 30.99 -5.51 20.75
C ALA A 101 29.68 -6.03 20.13
N CYS A 102 28.81 -6.62 20.96
CA CYS A 102 27.48 -7.02 20.50
C CYS A 102 26.66 -5.86 19.98
N VAL A 103 26.65 -4.72 20.68
CA VAL A 103 25.96 -3.49 20.28
C VAL A 103 26.43 -3.01 18.90
N SER A 104 27.75 -2.90 18.69
CA SER A 104 28.30 -2.44 17.40
C SER A 104 27.94 -3.37 16.25
N ILE A 105 28.12 -4.69 16.45
CA ILE A 105 27.80 -5.70 15.43
C ILE A 105 26.29 -5.73 15.14
N ALA A 106 25.45 -5.61 16.18
CA ALA A 106 24.00 -5.58 16.04
C ALA A 106 23.54 -4.33 15.26
N GLN A 107 24.16 -3.19 15.48
CA GLN A 107 23.86 -1.95 14.75
C GLN A 107 24.15 -2.11 13.24
N GLU A 108 25.34 -2.60 12.87
CA GLU A 108 25.69 -2.85 11.47
C GLU A 108 24.76 -3.89 10.83
N ALA A 109 24.46 -4.98 11.56
CA ALA A 109 23.56 -6.02 11.10
C ALA A 109 22.13 -5.49 10.89
N ALA A 110 21.64 -4.63 11.79
CA ALA A 110 20.33 -4.02 11.70
C ALA A 110 20.21 -3.09 10.48
N ILE A 111 21.18 -2.23 10.24
CA ILE A 111 21.22 -1.37 9.04
C ILE A 111 21.14 -2.22 7.77
N SER A 112 21.97 -3.26 7.67
CA SER A 112 21.97 -4.17 6.51
C SER A 112 20.64 -4.90 6.32
N LEU A 113 19.95 -5.25 7.41
CA LEU A 113 18.64 -5.91 7.34
C LEU A 113 17.54 -4.94 6.89
N PHE A 114 17.54 -3.70 7.40
CA PHE A 114 16.57 -2.69 6.98
C PHE A 114 16.76 -2.30 5.51
N GLU A 115 17.99 -2.08 5.06
CA GLU A 115 18.30 -1.83 3.65
C GLU A 115 17.82 -2.98 2.75
N LYS A 116 18.04 -4.22 3.18
CA LYS A 116 17.58 -5.41 2.45
C LYS A 116 16.06 -5.47 2.38
N GLN A 117 15.35 -5.23 3.49
CA GLN A 117 13.88 -5.22 3.52
C GLN A 117 13.31 -4.11 2.63
N GLU A 118 13.92 -2.92 2.66
CA GLU A 118 13.54 -1.82 1.77
C GLU A 118 13.74 -2.18 0.30
N LEU A 119 14.87 -2.79 -0.04
CA LEU A 119 15.16 -3.24 -1.41
C LEU A 119 14.20 -4.34 -1.86
N GLU A 120 13.91 -5.33 -1.01
CA GLU A 120 12.93 -6.38 -1.30
C GLU A 120 11.54 -5.80 -1.55
N GLY A 121 11.11 -4.84 -0.72
CA GLY A 121 9.85 -4.13 -0.91
C GLY A 121 9.80 -3.34 -2.24
N LYS A 122 10.91 -2.71 -2.63
CA LYS A 122 11.02 -2.04 -3.94
C LYS A 122 10.97 -3.04 -5.11
N LEU A 123 11.63 -4.18 -4.99
CA LEU A 123 11.61 -5.23 -6.01
C LEU A 123 10.23 -5.87 -6.17
N GLU A 124 9.52 -6.08 -5.08
CA GLU A 124 8.13 -6.56 -5.11
C GLU A 124 7.22 -5.56 -5.82
N ALA A 125 7.32 -4.27 -5.47
CA ALA A 125 6.57 -3.22 -6.15
C ALA A 125 6.85 -3.14 -7.67
N ILE A 126 8.11 -3.36 -8.09
CA ILE A 126 8.50 -3.44 -9.50
C ILE A 126 7.84 -4.64 -10.18
N ARG A 127 7.89 -5.82 -9.54
CA ARG A 127 7.30 -7.04 -10.09
C ARG A 127 5.81 -6.87 -10.34
N ASP A 128 5.13 -6.27 -9.39
CA ASP A 128 3.69 -6.01 -9.45
C ASP A 128 3.34 -5.00 -10.54
N LEU A 129 4.11 -3.91 -10.63
CA LEU A 129 3.98 -2.93 -11.72
C LEU A 129 4.11 -3.61 -13.10
N LEU A 130 5.13 -4.45 -13.28
CA LEU A 130 5.36 -5.16 -14.53
C LEU A 130 4.22 -6.11 -14.87
N HIS A 131 3.68 -6.83 -13.87
CA HIS A 131 2.56 -7.73 -14.07
C HIS A 131 1.29 -6.98 -14.49
N GLU A 132 0.93 -5.92 -13.79
CA GLU A 132 -0.23 -5.09 -14.12
C GLU A 132 -0.07 -4.40 -15.48
N THR A 133 1.11 -3.85 -15.76
CA THR A 133 1.40 -3.19 -17.05
C THR A 133 1.28 -4.18 -18.21
N ARG A 134 1.76 -5.41 -18.07
CA ARG A 134 1.59 -6.47 -19.09
C ARG A 134 0.13 -6.80 -19.33
N SER A 135 -0.67 -6.92 -18.26
CA SER A 135 -2.11 -7.17 -18.36
C SER A 135 -2.83 -6.05 -19.12
N LEU A 136 -2.56 -4.80 -18.77
CA LEU A 136 -3.16 -3.61 -19.41
C LEU A 136 -2.71 -3.48 -20.87
N ASN A 137 -1.44 -3.73 -21.17
CA ASN A 137 -0.92 -3.74 -22.55
C ASN A 137 -1.58 -4.86 -23.37
N GLY A 138 -1.82 -6.03 -22.76
CA GLY A 138 -2.61 -7.11 -23.39
C GLY A 138 -4.03 -6.66 -23.73
N GLN A 139 -4.69 -5.92 -22.86
CA GLN A 139 -6.03 -5.37 -23.14
C GLN A 139 -6.01 -4.37 -24.30
N ILE A 140 -5.00 -3.49 -24.36
CA ILE A 140 -4.83 -2.56 -25.50
C ILE A 140 -4.65 -3.36 -26.80
N LYS A 141 -3.73 -4.34 -26.79
CA LYS A 141 -3.46 -5.19 -27.95
C LYS A 141 -4.73 -5.89 -28.41
N ASN A 142 -5.44 -6.58 -27.51
CA ASN A 142 -6.68 -7.29 -27.86
C ASN A 142 -7.75 -6.33 -28.40
N SER A 143 -7.83 -5.11 -27.90
CA SER A 143 -8.74 -4.08 -28.40
C SER A 143 -8.37 -3.66 -29.83
N ILE A 144 -7.08 -3.49 -30.13
CA ILE A 144 -6.60 -3.15 -31.46
C ILE A 144 -6.76 -4.33 -32.43
N ASP A 145 -6.39 -5.54 -32.00
CA ASP A 145 -6.51 -6.76 -32.82
C ASP A 145 -7.97 -7.02 -33.22
N ALA A 146 -8.94 -6.81 -32.30
CA ALA A 146 -10.36 -6.92 -32.59
C ALA A 146 -10.85 -5.91 -33.66
N LEU A 147 -10.29 -4.69 -33.69
CA LEU A 147 -10.58 -3.73 -34.75
C LEU A 147 -9.95 -4.13 -36.09
N TRP A 148 -8.74 -4.71 -36.04
CA TRP A 148 -8.00 -5.12 -37.23
C TRP A 148 -8.60 -6.35 -37.91
N GLU A 149 -9.04 -7.35 -37.13
CA GLU A 149 -9.69 -8.58 -37.63
C GLU A 149 -11.03 -8.28 -38.31
N THR A 150 -11.80 -7.30 -37.79
CA THR A 150 -13.08 -6.89 -38.39
C THR A 150 -12.91 -6.06 -39.65
N ASP A 151 -11.79 -5.40 -39.89
CA ASP A 151 -11.51 -4.66 -41.12
C ASP A 151 -11.18 -5.61 -42.30
N SER A 152 -10.70 -6.83 -41.97
CA SER A 152 -10.35 -7.85 -43.01
C SER A 152 -11.54 -8.59 -43.60
N ASP A 153 -12.74 -8.55 -43.00
CA ASP A 153 -13.90 -9.36 -43.36
C ASP A 153 -15.09 -8.60 -44.03
N GLU A 154 -14.89 -7.38 -44.55
CA GLU A 154 -15.97 -6.53 -45.14
C GLU A 154 -17.20 -6.31 -44.20
N SER A 155 -17.12 -6.76 -42.96
CA SER A 155 -18.18 -6.54 -42.00
C SER A 155 -18.06 -5.10 -41.43
N ASN A 156 -19.07 -4.28 -41.74
CA ASN A 156 -19.17 -2.91 -41.16
C ASN A 156 -19.12 -3.01 -39.65
N ILE A 157 -17.98 -2.61 -39.06
CA ILE A 157 -17.90 -2.42 -37.62
C ILE A 157 -18.92 -1.33 -37.25
N ASP A 158 -19.85 -1.66 -36.38
CA ASP A 158 -20.75 -0.68 -35.81
C ASP A 158 -19.93 0.44 -35.12
N HIS A 159 -20.26 1.68 -35.43
CA HIS A 159 -19.60 2.86 -34.89
C HIS A 159 -19.49 2.85 -33.36
N ASP A 160 -20.52 2.35 -32.68
CA ASP A 160 -20.57 2.29 -31.22
C ASP A 160 -19.56 1.26 -30.67
N THR A 161 -19.40 0.15 -31.34
CA THR A 161 -18.40 -0.90 -31.01
C THR A 161 -16.98 -0.36 -31.20
N MET A 162 -16.72 0.35 -32.30
CA MET A 162 -15.41 0.98 -32.55
C MET A 162 -15.08 2.01 -31.47
N VAL A 163 -16.02 2.90 -31.14
CA VAL A 163 -15.85 3.91 -30.10
C VAL A 163 -15.62 3.28 -28.73
N ALA A 164 -16.35 2.20 -28.38
CA ALA A 164 -16.18 1.48 -27.12
C ALA A 164 -14.78 0.85 -27.02
N THR A 165 -14.31 0.24 -28.10
CA THR A 165 -12.99 -0.41 -28.19
C THR A 165 -11.85 0.61 -28.06
N LEU A 166 -11.93 1.73 -28.76
CA LEU A 166 -10.96 2.83 -28.64
C LEU A 166 -10.94 3.41 -27.21
N LYS A 167 -12.11 3.56 -26.56
CA LYS A 167 -12.19 3.99 -25.16
C LYS A 167 -11.49 3.02 -24.23
N ASN A 168 -11.71 1.71 -24.38
CA ASN A 168 -11.07 0.69 -23.57
C ASN A 168 -9.53 0.74 -23.70
N ALA A 169 -9.03 0.87 -24.94
CA ALA A 169 -7.60 1.02 -25.20
C ALA A 169 -7.05 2.29 -24.54
N HIS A 170 -7.78 3.42 -24.65
CA HIS A 170 -7.38 4.68 -24.02
C HIS A 170 -7.37 4.61 -22.49
N VAL A 171 -8.40 4.01 -21.87
CA VAL A 171 -8.43 3.80 -20.41
C VAL A 171 -7.26 2.92 -19.96
N SER A 172 -6.99 1.82 -20.66
CA SER A 172 -5.86 0.93 -20.33
C SER A 172 -4.52 1.64 -20.45
N SER A 173 -4.33 2.47 -21.48
CA SER A 173 -3.14 3.32 -21.65
C SER A 173 -2.99 4.34 -20.50
N PHE A 174 -4.09 4.99 -20.11
CA PHE A 174 -4.11 5.92 -19.00
C PHE A 174 -3.78 5.23 -17.66
N MET A 175 -4.27 4.00 -17.45
CA MET A 175 -3.92 3.18 -16.28
C MET A 175 -2.43 2.86 -16.23
N ILE A 176 -1.83 2.49 -17.36
CA ILE A 176 -0.38 2.26 -17.45
C ILE A 176 0.38 3.51 -17.03
N SER A 177 0.02 4.68 -17.57
CA SER A 177 0.66 5.95 -17.22
C SER A 177 0.54 6.26 -15.72
N ASN A 178 -0.62 6.01 -15.12
CA ASN A 178 -0.83 6.18 -13.67
C ASN A 178 0.02 5.22 -12.84
N ARG A 179 0.21 3.98 -13.30
CA ARG A 179 1.08 3.01 -12.61
C ARG A 179 2.54 3.45 -12.62
N PHE A 180 3.01 3.98 -13.75
CA PHE A 180 4.37 4.55 -13.81
C PHE A 180 4.51 5.76 -12.90
N SER A 181 3.56 6.70 -12.90
CA SER A 181 3.58 7.86 -12.00
C SER A 181 3.59 7.45 -10.52
N TYR A 182 2.84 6.41 -10.16
CA TYR A 182 2.88 5.84 -8.82
C TYR A 182 4.26 5.25 -8.50
N PHE A 183 4.84 4.49 -9.41
CA PHE A 183 6.16 3.90 -9.24
C PHE A 183 7.26 4.96 -9.07
N ASP A 184 7.22 6.01 -9.89
CA ASP A 184 8.12 7.16 -9.74
C ASP A 184 8.01 7.79 -8.35
N SER A 185 6.80 7.84 -7.76
CA SER A 185 6.59 8.36 -6.41
C SER A 185 7.16 7.46 -5.30
N ILE A 186 7.34 6.16 -5.57
CA ILE A 186 8.01 5.22 -4.64
C ILE A 186 9.53 5.40 -4.71
N LEU A 187 10.07 5.55 -5.91
CA LEU A 187 11.51 5.71 -6.12
C LEU A 187 12.00 7.11 -5.75
N ASN A 188 11.21 8.13 -6.06
CA ASN A 188 11.50 9.53 -5.82
C ASN A 188 10.44 10.13 -4.89
N PRO A 189 10.72 10.27 -3.59
CA PRO A 189 9.76 10.85 -2.63
C PRO A 189 9.36 12.30 -2.95
N THR A 190 10.21 13.03 -3.66
CA THR A 190 9.90 14.36 -4.20
C THR A 190 9.11 14.17 -5.49
N LEU A 191 7.78 14.29 -5.40
CA LEU A 191 6.92 14.33 -6.58
C LEU A 191 7.40 15.46 -7.49
N SER A 192 8.00 15.11 -8.62
CA SER A 192 8.26 16.02 -9.71
C SER A 192 6.91 16.37 -10.36
N ALA A 193 6.20 17.31 -9.76
CA ALA A 193 4.82 17.59 -10.09
C ALA A 193 4.63 18.37 -11.38
N GLY A 194 5.71 18.78 -12.03
CA GLY A 194 5.65 19.74 -13.13
C GLY A 194 5.26 21.15 -12.62
N SER A 195 4.76 22.02 -13.51
CA SER A 195 4.26 23.35 -13.12
C SER A 195 2.78 23.28 -12.76
N ALA A 196 2.42 23.90 -11.64
CA ALA A 196 1.02 24.06 -11.26
C ALA A 196 0.29 25.01 -12.21
N TYR A 197 -0.99 24.77 -12.44
CA TYR A 197 -1.85 25.61 -13.27
C TYR A 197 -3.27 25.69 -12.68
N PRO A 198 -3.97 26.82 -12.84
CA PRO A 198 -5.34 26.96 -12.36
C PRO A 198 -6.29 26.12 -13.21
N ALA A 199 -7.14 25.32 -12.57
CA ALA A 199 -8.13 24.50 -13.25
C ALA A 199 -9.49 24.56 -12.57
N VAL A 200 -10.56 24.51 -13.36
CA VAL A 200 -11.93 24.36 -12.88
C VAL A 200 -12.13 22.90 -12.46
N ILE A 201 -12.34 22.68 -11.15
CA ILE A 201 -12.38 21.35 -10.56
C ILE A 201 -13.55 20.52 -11.12
N PHE A 202 -14.73 21.11 -11.28
CA PHE A 202 -15.88 20.46 -11.90
C PHE A 202 -15.55 19.86 -13.28
N LYS A 203 -14.86 20.60 -14.14
CA LYS A 203 -14.49 20.13 -15.49
C LYS A 203 -13.55 18.92 -15.46
N LYS A 204 -12.68 18.83 -14.44
CA LYS A 204 -11.80 17.68 -14.27
C LYS A 204 -12.57 16.43 -13.85
N PHE A 205 -13.51 16.54 -12.95
CA PHE A 205 -14.41 15.45 -12.58
C PHE A 205 -15.29 15.01 -13.77
N ASP A 206 -15.87 15.93 -14.51
CA ASP A 206 -16.69 15.59 -15.69
C ASP A 206 -15.88 14.91 -16.79
N LYS A 207 -14.64 15.35 -17.04
CA LYS A 207 -13.71 14.67 -17.93
C LYS A 207 -13.47 13.21 -17.47
N MET A 208 -13.20 13.01 -16.18
CA MET A 208 -12.93 11.68 -15.64
C MET A 208 -14.19 10.78 -15.66
N ARG A 209 -15.36 11.32 -15.34
CA ARG A 209 -16.64 10.64 -15.48
C ARG A 209 -16.88 10.12 -16.91
N LYS A 210 -16.61 10.96 -17.91
CA LYS A 210 -16.72 10.58 -19.33
C LYS A 210 -15.73 9.48 -19.71
N LEU A 211 -14.50 9.54 -19.20
CA LEU A 211 -13.47 8.53 -19.43
C LEU A 211 -13.86 7.18 -18.85
N LEU A 212 -14.37 7.15 -17.61
CA LEU A 212 -14.70 5.93 -16.89
C LEU A 212 -16.07 5.35 -17.26
N ARG A 213 -16.83 5.98 -18.15
CA ARG A 213 -18.15 5.48 -18.59
C ARG A 213 -18.00 4.14 -19.30
N GLY A 214 -18.62 3.10 -18.74
CA GLY A 214 -18.54 1.73 -19.27
C GLY A 214 -17.30 0.94 -18.83
N TYR A 215 -16.46 1.54 -17.99
CA TYR A 215 -15.29 0.86 -17.43
C TYR A 215 -15.67 -0.38 -16.59
N GLN A 216 -14.86 -1.45 -16.70
CA GLN A 216 -15.06 -2.75 -16.02
C GLN A 216 -16.36 -3.49 -16.38
N ARG A 217 -17.07 -3.13 -17.44
CA ARG A 217 -18.35 -3.76 -17.86
C ARG A 217 -19.40 -3.83 -16.73
N LYS A 218 -19.19 -3.10 -15.64
CA LYS A 218 -20.19 -2.93 -14.58
C LYS A 218 -21.19 -1.87 -15.02
N ASN A 219 -22.45 -2.12 -14.80
CA ASN A 219 -23.48 -1.10 -15.00
C ASN A 219 -23.50 -0.13 -13.80
N VAL A 220 -22.35 0.52 -13.55
CA VAL A 220 -22.13 1.54 -12.53
C VAL A 220 -21.98 2.86 -13.27
N TRP A 221 -22.78 3.85 -12.90
CA TRP A 221 -22.72 5.19 -13.50
C TRP A 221 -22.34 6.23 -12.47
N ILE A 222 -21.58 7.21 -12.90
CA ILE A 222 -21.17 8.35 -12.07
C ILE A 222 -22.16 9.47 -12.33
N SER A 223 -22.91 9.88 -11.30
CA SER A 223 -23.75 11.08 -11.26
C SER A 223 -22.96 12.23 -10.67
N ILE A 224 -23.04 13.42 -11.27
CA ILE A 224 -22.41 14.62 -10.70
C ILE A 224 -23.55 15.58 -10.34
N GLU A 225 -23.66 15.87 -9.06
CA GLU A 225 -24.59 16.84 -8.51
C GLU A 225 -23.83 18.13 -8.20
N SER A 226 -24.09 19.16 -8.99
CA SER A 226 -23.60 20.51 -8.77
C SER A 226 -24.70 21.50 -9.02
N PRO A 227 -25.13 22.30 -8.04
CA PRO A 227 -26.26 23.24 -8.19
C PRO A 227 -26.09 24.23 -9.33
N THR A 228 -24.85 24.57 -9.69
CA THR A 228 -24.52 25.66 -10.64
C THR A 228 -23.35 25.33 -11.57
N GLN A 229 -23.02 24.07 -11.89
CA GLN A 229 -21.79 23.73 -12.61
C GLN A 229 -20.61 24.55 -12.07
N SER A 230 -20.21 24.26 -10.82
CA SER A 230 -19.19 25.02 -10.06
C SER A 230 -18.03 25.50 -10.95
N ASP A 231 -17.76 26.80 -10.94
CA ASP A 231 -16.61 27.42 -11.60
C ASP A 231 -15.39 27.53 -10.66
N TYR A 232 -15.47 26.86 -9.49
CA TYR A 232 -14.39 26.86 -8.51
C TYR A 232 -13.07 26.43 -9.14
N ARG A 233 -12.06 27.26 -8.99
CA ARG A 233 -10.71 27.04 -9.53
C ARG A 233 -9.75 26.73 -8.40
N HIS A 234 -8.86 25.81 -8.64
CA HIS A 234 -7.77 25.47 -7.72
C HIS A 234 -6.47 25.28 -8.52
N SER A 235 -5.34 25.64 -7.93
CA SER A 235 -4.03 25.40 -8.53
C SER A 235 -3.66 23.93 -8.44
N ILE A 236 -3.56 23.26 -9.57
CA ILE A 236 -3.30 21.82 -9.63
C ILE A 236 -2.07 21.49 -10.47
N TYR A 237 -1.44 20.37 -10.16
CA TYR A 237 -0.42 19.75 -11.00
C TYR A 237 -1.03 18.68 -11.93
N PRO A 238 -0.32 18.23 -12.97
CA PRO A 238 -0.80 17.16 -13.87
C PRO A 238 -1.24 15.88 -13.14
N THR A 239 -0.64 15.56 -12.01
CA THR A 239 -0.96 14.38 -11.17
C THR A 239 -2.35 14.43 -10.55
N PHE A 240 -3.06 15.56 -10.59
CA PHE A 240 -4.43 15.67 -10.11
C PHE A 240 -5.40 14.73 -10.86
N GLU A 241 -5.24 14.56 -12.17
CA GLU A 241 -6.06 13.61 -12.93
C GLU A 241 -5.84 12.16 -12.48
N THR A 242 -4.63 11.82 -12.03
CA THR A 242 -4.32 10.54 -11.41
C THR A 242 -5.06 10.34 -10.09
N LEU A 243 -5.15 11.38 -9.24
CA LEU A 243 -5.94 11.35 -8.02
C LEU A 243 -7.40 11.01 -8.31
N LEU A 244 -8.02 11.75 -9.22
CA LEU A 244 -9.42 11.54 -9.60
C LEU A 244 -9.65 10.13 -10.15
N PHE A 245 -8.74 9.66 -11.00
CA PHE A 245 -8.81 8.32 -11.55
C PHE A 245 -8.76 7.25 -10.43
N ILE A 246 -7.79 7.33 -9.52
CA ILE A 246 -7.63 6.36 -8.43
C ILE A 246 -8.89 6.31 -7.57
N VAL A 247 -9.43 7.46 -7.17
CA VAL A 247 -10.60 7.53 -6.28
C VAL A 247 -11.83 6.98 -6.99
N LEU A 248 -12.12 7.42 -8.21
CA LEU A 248 -13.30 6.99 -8.96
C LEU A 248 -13.20 5.53 -9.44
N GLU A 249 -12.01 5.08 -9.85
CA GLU A 249 -11.78 3.66 -10.22
C GLU A 249 -12.00 2.74 -9.03
N ASN A 250 -11.45 3.07 -7.86
CA ASN A 250 -11.69 2.33 -6.64
C ASN A 250 -13.20 2.27 -6.31
N THR A 251 -13.88 3.38 -6.44
CA THR A 251 -15.32 3.46 -6.18
C THR A 251 -16.11 2.54 -7.11
N ILE A 252 -15.81 2.56 -8.43
CA ILE A 252 -16.46 1.65 -9.41
C ILE A 252 -16.09 0.19 -9.12
N LYS A 253 -14.82 -0.09 -8.84
CA LYS A 253 -14.28 -1.44 -8.59
C LYS A 253 -15.00 -2.13 -7.44
N TYR A 254 -15.24 -1.42 -6.35
CA TYR A 254 -15.82 -1.96 -5.13
C TYR A 254 -17.35 -1.82 -5.07
N SER A 255 -17.96 -1.02 -5.93
CA SER A 255 -19.44 -0.93 -6.02
C SER A 255 -20.05 -2.22 -6.55
N PRO A 256 -21.17 -2.69 -5.98
CA PRO A 256 -21.98 -3.73 -6.60
C PRO A 256 -22.51 -3.27 -7.97
N ASN A 257 -22.89 -4.24 -8.80
CA ASN A 257 -23.50 -3.95 -10.11
C ASN A 257 -24.80 -3.13 -9.94
N ASN A 258 -25.11 -2.28 -10.89
CA ASN A 258 -26.32 -1.46 -10.93
C ASN A 258 -26.47 -0.50 -9.75
N LYS A 259 -25.36 0.01 -9.19
CA LYS A 259 -25.37 1.04 -8.15
C LYS A 259 -24.74 2.33 -8.66
N PRO A 260 -25.33 3.50 -8.32
CA PRO A 260 -24.73 4.79 -8.67
C PRO A 260 -23.51 5.10 -7.82
N VAL A 261 -22.68 5.97 -8.38
CA VAL A 261 -21.63 6.70 -7.68
C VAL A 261 -22.01 8.17 -7.77
N ASP A 262 -22.29 8.79 -6.65
CA ASP A 262 -22.72 10.19 -6.59
C ASP A 262 -21.50 11.06 -6.24
N VAL A 263 -21.26 12.07 -7.08
CA VAL A 263 -20.22 13.08 -6.85
C VAL A 263 -20.92 14.40 -6.57
N ILE A 264 -20.85 14.86 -5.34
CA ILE A 264 -21.58 16.01 -4.83
C ILE A 264 -20.61 17.16 -4.60
N PHE A 265 -20.91 18.33 -5.18
CA PHE A 265 -20.13 19.56 -5.04
C PHE A 265 -20.82 20.52 -4.08
N GLU A 266 -20.15 20.86 -2.99
CA GLU A 266 -20.64 21.83 -1.99
C GLU A 266 -19.63 22.99 -1.92
N GLU A 267 -19.98 24.12 -2.53
CA GLU A 267 -19.14 25.31 -2.63
C GLU A 267 -19.60 26.36 -1.61
N ASN A 268 -18.64 26.87 -0.81
CA ASN A 268 -18.90 27.92 0.17
C ASN A 268 -17.75 28.95 0.16
N GLY A 269 -17.86 29.97 -0.68
CA GLY A 269 -16.87 31.02 -0.83
C GLY A 269 -15.53 30.47 -1.36
N HIS A 270 -14.49 30.51 -0.53
CA HIS A 270 -13.16 30.00 -0.87
C HIS A 270 -12.97 28.49 -0.63
N LEU A 271 -13.99 27.84 -0.10
CA LEU A 271 -13.99 26.41 0.19
C LEU A 271 -14.82 25.64 -0.84
N LEU A 272 -14.32 24.48 -1.25
CA LEU A 272 -15.07 23.51 -2.02
C LEU A 272 -14.88 22.13 -1.40
N ASP A 273 -15.99 21.50 -1.05
CA ASP A 273 -16.03 20.08 -0.68
C ASP A 273 -16.57 19.25 -1.84
N VAL A 274 -15.85 18.24 -2.25
CA VAL A 274 -16.31 17.27 -3.24
C VAL A 274 -16.43 15.91 -2.56
N THR A 275 -17.68 15.45 -2.38
CA THR A 275 -17.97 14.15 -1.77
C THR A 275 -18.28 13.13 -2.86
N ILE A 276 -17.49 12.05 -2.92
CA ILE A 276 -17.72 10.89 -3.78
C ILE A 276 -18.34 9.80 -2.92
N LYS A 277 -19.62 9.49 -3.16
CA LYS A 277 -20.44 8.57 -2.36
C LYS A 277 -20.83 7.35 -3.17
N SER A 278 -20.69 6.16 -2.61
CA SER A 278 -21.07 4.90 -3.28
C SER A 278 -21.45 3.81 -2.28
N THR A 279 -22.06 2.75 -2.77
CA THR A 279 -22.14 1.50 -2.01
C THR A 279 -20.81 0.75 -2.17
N GLY A 280 -20.15 0.39 -1.08
CA GLY A 280 -18.89 -0.34 -1.10
C GLY A 280 -18.71 -1.26 0.12
N PRO A 281 -17.62 -2.01 0.21
CA PRO A 281 -17.28 -2.78 1.40
C PRO A 281 -17.24 -1.88 2.63
N TYR A 282 -17.93 -2.29 3.68
CA TYR A 282 -17.96 -1.55 4.94
C TYR A 282 -16.58 -1.58 5.60
N CYS A 283 -16.14 -0.41 6.05
CA CYS A 283 -14.95 -0.22 6.88
C CYS A 283 -15.38 0.25 8.27
N ASP A 284 -14.84 -0.35 9.31
CA ASP A 284 -15.03 0.17 10.68
C ASP A 284 -14.12 1.38 10.97
N GLU A 285 -14.30 2.01 12.14
CA GLU A 285 -13.54 3.20 12.51
C GLU A 285 -12.03 2.96 12.54
N ASN A 286 -11.57 1.76 12.97
CA ASN A 286 -10.16 1.42 13.00
C ASN A 286 -9.61 1.24 11.57
N GLU A 287 -10.36 0.56 10.69
CA GLU A 287 -9.96 0.38 9.30
C GLU A 287 -9.87 1.72 8.56
N ILE A 288 -10.80 2.67 8.83
CA ILE A 288 -10.79 4.01 8.22
C ILE A 288 -9.47 4.75 8.50
N LEU A 289 -8.93 4.65 9.70
CA LEU A 289 -7.67 5.29 10.08
C LEU A 289 -6.48 4.78 9.25
N HIS A 290 -6.54 3.54 8.79
CA HIS A 290 -5.48 2.85 8.07
C HIS A 290 -5.68 2.81 6.55
N LEU A 291 -6.79 3.31 6.00
CA LEU A 291 -7.11 3.23 4.57
C LEU A 291 -6.01 3.80 3.65
N CYS A 292 -5.27 4.79 4.15
CA CYS A 292 -4.15 5.38 3.42
C CYS A 292 -2.79 4.76 3.74
N ASP A 293 -2.71 3.74 4.58
CA ASP A 293 -1.46 3.06 4.87
C ASP A 293 -1.05 2.18 3.69
N LYS A 294 0.26 2.14 3.42
CA LYS A 294 0.80 1.38 2.28
C LYS A 294 0.47 -0.11 2.40
N GLY A 295 -0.21 -0.66 1.41
CA GLY A 295 -0.57 -2.07 1.37
C GLY A 295 -1.78 -2.45 2.22
N PHE A 296 -2.42 -1.50 2.90
CA PHE A 296 -3.60 -1.78 3.71
C PHE A 296 -4.83 -2.06 2.84
N ARG A 297 -5.61 -3.06 3.26
CA ARG A 297 -6.93 -3.38 2.69
C ARG A 297 -7.83 -3.87 3.82
N GLY A 298 -9.00 -3.28 3.95
CA GLY A 298 -10.01 -3.73 4.90
C GLY A 298 -10.47 -5.17 4.65
N GLU A 299 -10.95 -5.84 5.68
CA GLU A 299 -11.38 -7.26 5.62
C GLU A 299 -12.47 -7.46 4.57
N ASN A 300 -13.53 -6.64 4.60
CA ASN A 300 -14.63 -6.75 3.63
C ASN A 300 -14.17 -6.43 2.20
N ALA A 301 -13.19 -5.53 2.02
CA ALA A 301 -12.64 -5.23 0.70
C ALA A 301 -11.83 -6.40 0.12
N ARG A 302 -11.12 -7.18 0.96
CA ARG A 302 -10.43 -8.41 0.54
C ARG A 302 -11.41 -9.50 0.13
N MET A 303 -12.52 -9.63 0.86
CA MET A 303 -13.59 -10.59 0.55
C MET A 303 -14.36 -10.21 -0.72
N ALA A 304 -14.66 -8.93 -0.92
CA ALA A 304 -15.39 -8.44 -2.09
C ALA A 304 -14.56 -8.54 -3.38
N GLN A 305 -13.24 -8.37 -3.29
CA GLN A 305 -12.32 -8.35 -4.42
C GLN A 305 -10.99 -9.01 -4.02
N SER A 306 -10.65 -10.14 -4.64
CA SER A 306 -9.41 -10.86 -4.34
C SER A 306 -8.16 -10.13 -4.84
N THR A 307 -8.27 -9.34 -5.90
CA THR A 307 -7.17 -8.62 -6.53
C THR A 307 -7.02 -7.18 -6.02
N GLY A 308 -5.79 -6.71 -5.91
CA GLY A 308 -5.43 -5.35 -5.50
C GLY A 308 -4.50 -5.35 -4.30
N GLN A 309 -3.55 -4.43 -4.27
CA GLN A 309 -2.43 -4.43 -3.33
C GLN A 309 -2.54 -3.37 -2.22
N GLY A 310 -3.62 -2.56 -2.21
CA GLY A 310 -3.81 -1.54 -1.17
C GLY A 310 -2.91 -0.30 -1.32
N PHE A 311 -2.37 -0.03 -2.51
CA PHE A 311 -1.50 1.14 -2.74
C PHE A 311 -2.23 2.37 -3.26
N GLY A 312 -3.42 2.21 -3.83
CA GLY A 312 -4.13 3.30 -4.50
C GLY A 312 -4.44 4.48 -3.58
N LEU A 313 -5.07 4.25 -2.43
CA LEU A 313 -5.42 5.32 -1.50
C LEU A 313 -4.21 5.95 -0.81
N ASN A 314 -3.12 5.18 -0.57
CA ASN A 314 -1.85 5.74 -0.11
C ASN A 314 -1.31 6.76 -1.11
N PHE A 315 -1.35 6.42 -2.41
CA PHE A 315 -0.89 7.33 -3.47
C PHE A 315 -1.84 8.53 -3.63
N ALA A 316 -3.15 8.32 -3.57
CA ALA A 316 -4.13 9.41 -3.57
C ALA A 316 -3.85 10.42 -2.46
N ARG A 317 -3.56 9.97 -1.22
CA ARG A 317 -3.19 10.84 -0.10
C ARG A 317 -1.92 11.65 -0.38
N LYS A 318 -0.89 11.03 -0.97
CA LYS A 318 0.35 11.75 -1.35
C LYS A 318 0.07 12.84 -2.39
N ILE A 319 -0.76 12.55 -3.38
CA ILE A 319 -1.17 13.55 -4.38
C ILE A 319 -1.97 14.67 -3.70
N CYS A 320 -2.92 14.35 -2.82
CA CYS A 320 -3.68 15.36 -2.07
C CYS A 320 -2.75 16.31 -1.30
N LEU A 321 -1.77 15.77 -0.58
CA LEU A 321 -0.78 16.57 0.15
C LEU A 321 0.00 17.51 -0.77
N ALA A 322 0.44 17.02 -1.93
CA ALA A 322 1.18 17.82 -2.92
C ALA A 322 0.33 18.96 -3.54
N HIS A 323 -0.99 18.81 -3.52
CA HIS A 323 -1.94 19.79 -4.05
C HIS A 323 -2.59 20.67 -2.97
N ASN A 324 -2.18 20.53 -1.71
CA ASN A 324 -2.83 21.17 -0.56
C ASN A 324 -4.33 20.86 -0.49
N ILE A 325 -4.72 19.62 -0.78
CA ILE A 325 -6.09 19.13 -0.74
C ILE A 325 -6.24 18.20 0.47
N GLY A 326 -7.26 18.42 1.28
CA GLY A 326 -7.64 17.48 2.34
C GLY A 326 -8.34 16.26 1.75
N ILE A 327 -8.12 15.07 2.34
CA ILE A 327 -8.87 13.86 1.99
C ILE A 327 -9.35 13.18 3.27
N THR A 328 -10.66 12.90 3.34
CA THR A 328 -11.28 12.19 4.46
C THR A 328 -12.18 11.06 3.95
N PHE A 329 -12.43 10.08 4.81
CA PHE A 329 -13.22 8.89 4.50
C PHE A 329 -14.29 8.69 5.57
N ASP A 330 -15.43 8.15 5.14
CA ASP A 330 -16.50 7.73 6.02
C ASP A 330 -17.16 6.45 5.49
N SER A 331 -17.65 5.61 6.39
CA SER A 331 -18.33 4.36 6.03
C SER A 331 -19.48 4.06 6.99
N VAL A 332 -20.70 4.07 6.46
CA VAL A 332 -21.92 3.77 7.23
C VAL A 332 -22.46 2.41 6.82
N TYR A 333 -22.56 1.49 7.77
CA TYR A 333 -23.06 0.14 7.51
C TYR A 333 -24.47 0.12 6.91
N LEU A 334 -24.67 -0.70 5.89
CA LEU A 334 -25.98 -0.90 5.23
C LEU A 334 -26.52 -2.32 5.43
N ASN A 335 -25.80 -3.32 4.92
CA ASN A 335 -26.25 -4.71 4.92
C ASN A 335 -25.06 -5.69 4.81
N LYS A 336 -25.39 -6.99 4.85
CA LYS A 336 -24.43 -8.07 4.57
C LYS A 336 -24.96 -8.91 3.40
N ASP A 337 -24.11 -9.14 2.40
CA ASP A 337 -24.43 -9.96 1.24
C ASP A 337 -23.26 -10.92 0.95
N HIS A 338 -23.57 -12.20 0.72
CA HIS A 338 -22.58 -13.27 0.45
C HIS A 338 -21.34 -13.27 1.39
N GLY A 339 -21.57 -12.96 2.68
CA GLY A 339 -20.50 -12.92 3.69
C GLY A 339 -19.81 -11.56 3.82
N VAL A 340 -19.90 -10.68 2.83
CA VAL A 340 -19.31 -9.34 2.81
C VAL A 340 -20.28 -8.34 3.46
N LYS A 341 -19.75 -7.50 4.35
CA LYS A 341 -20.50 -6.35 4.86
C LYS A 341 -20.36 -5.19 3.88
N TYR A 342 -21.45 -4.59 3.48
CA TYR A 342 -21.51 -3.40 2.64
C TYR A 342 -21.98 -2.19 3.43
N GLY A 343 -21.49 -1.02 3.03
CA GLY A 343 -21.84 0.27 3.60
C GLY A 343 -21.97 1.35 2.53
N THR A 344 -22.50 2.50 2.92
CA THR A 344 -22.28 3.73 2.17
C THR A 344 -20.87 4.18 2.47
N PHE A 345 -20.01 4.15 1.46
CA PHE A 345 -18.63 4.60 1.55
C PHE A 345 -18.49 5.98 0.89
N SER A 346 -17.89 6.91 1.60
CA SER A 346 -17.70 8.28 1.14
C SER A 346 -16.23 8.67 1.18
N VAL A 347 -15.75 9.28 0.10
CA VAL A 347 -14.46 9.96 0.03
C VAL A 347 -14.76 11.44 -0.15
N ARG A 348 -14.23 12.30 0.72
CA ARG A 348 -14.39 13.74 0.63
C ARG A 348 -13.04 14.41 0.39
N LEU A 349 -12.99 15.23 -0.67
CA LEU A 349 -11.86 16.07 -1.03
C LEU A 349 -12.17 17.51 -0.61
N HIS A 350 -11.29 18.09 0.19
CA HIS A 350 -11.43 19.45 0.73
C HIS A 350 -10.47 20.39 0.03
N PHE A 351 -10.97 21.40 -0.65
CA PHE A 351 -10.20 22.43 -1.33
C PHE A 351 -10.36 23.77 -0.59
N ASP A 352 -9.25 24.44 -0.34
CA ASP A 352 -9.23 25.74 0.32
C ASP A 352 -8.30 26.72 -0.43
N ASN A 353 -8.85 27.82 -0.91
CA ASN A 353 -8.11 28.88 -1.60
C ASN A 353 -7.88 30.11 -0.71
N SER A 354 -8.11 30.01 0.60
CA SER A 354 -7.91 31.14 1.54
C SER A 354 -6.47 31.68 1.53
N THR A 355 -5.50 30.82 1.21
CA THR A 355 -4.08 31.17 1.18
C THR A 355 -3.61 31.75 -0.16
N GLU A 356 -4.36 31.59 -1.27
CA GLU A 356 -4.00 32.13 -2.57
C GLU A 356 -4.37 33.63 -2.73
N SER A 357 -5.21 34.16 -1.84
CA SER A 357 -5.66 35.57 -1.88
C SER A 357 -4.67 36.54 -1.21
N ALA A 358 -3.53 36.08 -0.72
CA ALA A 358 -2.55 36.87 0.06
C ALA A 358 -1.25 37.21 -0.71
N ASN A 359 -1.19 36.94 -2.04
CA ASN A 359 -0.04 37.29 -2.89
C ASN A 359 -0.45 38.16 -4.07
#